data_f78ae7f7f4529e5f4200d579ef9486c3
#
_entry.id   f78ae7f7f4529e5f4200d579ef9486c3
#
_cell.length_a   1.000
_cell.length_b   1.000
_cell.length_c   1.000
_cell.angle_alpha   90.00
_cell.angle_beta   90.00
_cell.angle_gamma   90.00
#
_symmetry.space_group_name_H-M   'P 1'
#
loop_
_entity.id
_entity.type
_entity.pdbx_description
1 polymer ?
#
loop_
_entity_poly.entity_id
_entity_poly.type
_entity_poly.pdbx_seq_one_letter_code
_entity_poly.pdbx_strand_id
1 'polypeptide(L)'
;FLQQLYLYVILYIEFILNQKPCKLCIYQRIPYIVAIFICFLGFASQKKIIWLFFLTLVFISSSFLSGYHAGIENNIFSEFSGCSNENINLIDKTDIIKSLNDSMPSCKEINFRIFGFSLATINLFISILISLYTLKLLINEKNRSN
;
A
#
# COMPACT_ATOMS: atom_id res chain seq x y z
N PHE A 1 4.71 -0.20 15.55
CA PHE A 1 5.79 -1.19 15.39
C PHE A 1 5.58 -2.05 14.13
N LEU A 2 4.45 -2.79 14.01
CA LEU A 2 4.14 -3.65 12.83
C LEU A 2 4.14 -2.86 11.52
N GLN A 3 3.61 -1.66 11.50
CA GLN A 3 3.56 -0.78 10.34
C GLN A 3 4.97 -0.36 9.88
N GLN A 4 5.84 0.01 10.81
CA GLN A 4 7.22 0.37 10.48
C GLN A 4 8.01 -0.85 10.00
N LEU A 5 7.84 -1.99 10.66
CA LEU A 5 8.48 -3.24 10.25
C LEU A 5 8.09 -3.62 8.82
N TYR A 6 6.81 -3.52 8.46
CA TYR A 6 6.34 -3.77 7.09
C TYR A 6 6.99 -2.83 6.08
N LEU A 7 7.08 -1.53 6.38
CA LEU A 7 7.73 -0.55 5.50
C LEU A 7 9.23 -0.87 5.32
N TYR A 8 9.94 -1.23 6.40
CA TYR A 8 11.35 -1.63 6.33
C TYR A 8 11.55 -2.89 5.48
N VAL A 9 10.69 -3.90 5.64
CA VAL A 9 10.77 -5.14 4.85
C VAL A 9 10.58 -4.84 3.35
N ILE A 10 9.63 -3.99 2.98
CA ILE A 10 9.42 -3.62 1.58
C ILE A 10 10.61 -2.85 1.01
N LEU A 11 11.14 -1.88 1.74
CA LEU A 11 12.33 -1.13 1.31
C LEU A 11 13.54 -2.06 1.18
N TYR A 12 13.71 -3.00 2.10
CA TYR A 12 14.76 -4.01 2.01
C TYR A 12 14.62 -4.85 0.73
N ILE A 13 13.43 -5.36 0.42
CA ILE A 13 13.16 -6.15 -0.80
C ILE A 13 13.50 -5.32 -2.05
N GLU A 14 13.08 -4.05 -2.08
CA GLU A 14 13.32 -3.17 -3.22
C GLU A 14 14.79 -2.87 -3.44
N PHE A 15 15.50 -2.44 -2.38
CA PHE A 15 16.89 -1.98 -2.50
C PHE A 15 17.92 -3.13 -2.53
N ILE A 16 17.69 -4.22 -1.78
CA ILE A 16 18.65 -5.32 -1.68
C ILE A 16 18.38 -6.39 -2.74
N LEU A 17 17.11 -6.72 -3.00
CA LEU A 17 16.74 -7.72 -4.01
C LEU A 17 16.53 -7.11 -5.39
N ASN A 18 16.70 -5.78 -5.54
CA ASN A 18 16.57 -5.03 -6.79
C ASN A 18 15.25 -5.30 -7.54
N GLN A 19 14.16 -5.52 -6.77
CA GLN A 19 12.83 -5.78 -7.31
C GLN A 19 12.12 -4.44 -7.57
N LYS A 20 11.80 -4.15 -8.83
CA LYS A 20 11.07 -2.93 -9.20
C LYS A 20 9.62 -3.04 -8.70
N PRO A 21 9.12 -2.08 -7.89
CA PRO A 21 7.73 -2.07 -7.46
C PRO A 21 6.80 -1.68 -8.60
N CYS A 22 5.61 -2.28 -8.65
CA CYS A 22 4.54 -1.84 -9.55
C CYS A 22 3.94 -0.50 -9.07
N LYS A 23 3.17 0.18 -9.90
CA LYS A 23 2.55 1.46 -9.54
C LYS A 23 1.62 1.35 -8.32
N LEU A 24 0.78 0.31 -8.25
CA LEU A 24 -0.10 0.09 -7.10
C LEU A 24 0.68 -0.21 -5.81
N CYS A 25 1.82 -0.90 -5.92
CA CYS A 25 2.71 -1.13 -4.76
C CYS A 25 3.23 0.18 -4.16
N ILE A 26 3.53 1.17 -5.01
CA ILE A 26 3.96 2.51 -4.56
C ILE A 26 2.79 3.24 -3.88
N TYR A 27 1.59 3.21 -4.48
CA TYR A 27 0.40 3.83 -3.88
C TYR A 27 0.03 3.24 -2.52
N GLN A 28 0.24 1.94 -2.31
CA GLN A 28 0.02 1.29 -1.02
C GLN A 28 0.96 1.77 0.09
N ARG A 29 2.08 2.42 -0.23
CA ARG A 29 3.01 3.00 0.76
C ARG A 29 2.53 4.36 1.28
N ILE A 30 1.78 5.12 0.47
CA ILE A 30 1.30 6.46 0.83
C ILE A 30 0.50 6.47 2.15
N PRO A 31 -0.48 5.57 2.38
CA PRO A 31 -1.21 5.51 3.64
C PRO A 31 -0.31 5.36 4.86
N TYR A 32 0.80 4.63 4.76
CA TYR A 32 1.73 4.43 5.88
C TYR A 32 2.49 5.71 6.21
N ILE A 33 2.91 6.48 5.19
CA ILE A 33 3.58 7.77 5.39
C ILE A 33 2.60 8.76 6.03
N VAL A 34 1.37 8.84 5.50
CA VAL A 34 0.32 9.69 6.05
C VAL A 34 0.00 9.31 7.51
N ALA A 35 -0.07 8.02 7.83
CA ALA A 35 -0.31 7.54 9.20
C ALA A 35 0.80 7.98 10.17
N ILE A 36 2.08 7.99 9.75
CA ILE A 36 3.19 8.48 10.57
C ILE A 36 2.98 9.97 10.90
N PHE A 37 2.62 10.81 9.91
CA PHE A 37 2.33 12.22 10.14
C PHE A 37 1.13 12.43 11.09
N ILE A 38 0.05 11.66 10.89
CA ILE A 38 -1.13 11.72 11.77
C ILE A 38 -0.76 11.32 13.20
N CYS A 39 0.04 10.27 13.38
CA CYS A 39 0.50 9.85 14.71
C CYS A 39 1.36 10.94 15.38
N PHE A 40 2.27 11.58 14.64
CA PHE A 40 3.11 12.65 15.15
C PHE A 40 2.29 13.86 15.60
N LEU A 41 1.34 14.32 14.76
CA LEU A 41 0.44 15.42 15.09
C LEU A 41 -0.51 15.05 16.24
N GLY A 42 -1.01 13.81 16.25
CA GLY A 42 -1.89 13.30 17.29
C GLY A 42 -1.22 13.19 18.67
N PHE A 43 0.08 12.90 18.69
CA PHE A 43 0.86 12.86 19.93
C PHE A 43 0.99 14.25 20.58
N ALA A 44 1.18 15.28 19.75
CA ALA A 44 1.28 16.67 20.20
C ALA A 44 -0.08 17.31 20.56
N SER A 45 -1.20 16.68 20.14
CA SER A 45 -2.55 17.25 20.28
C SER A 45 -3.30 16.71 21.51
N GLN A 46 -4.09 17.59 22.17
CA GLN A 46 -5.01 17.19 23.23
C GLN A 46 -6.26 16.45 22.72
N LYS A 47 -6.58 16.60 21.41
CA LYS A 47 -7.79 16.03 20.79
C LYS A 47 -7.54 14.65 20.18
N LYS A 48 -7.23 13.65 20.98
CA LYS A 48 -6.86 12.29 20.53
C LYS A 48 -7.92 11.62 19.64
N ILE A 49 -9.21 11.84 19.92
CA ILE A 49 -10.33 11.21 19.19
C ILE A 49 -10.31 11.60 17.71
N ILE A 50 -10.04 12.86 17.38
CA ILE A 50 -10.01 13.34 16.00
C ILE A 50 -8.88 12.67 15.21
N TRP A 51 -7.70 12.56 15.80
CA TRP A 51 -6.55 11.93 15.17
C TRP A 51 -6.73 10.42 15.00
N LEU A 52 -7.34 9.75 15.98
CA LEU A 52 -7.72 8.34 15.87
C LEU A 52 -8.75 8.11 14.77
N PHE A 53 -9.71 9.01 14.59
CA PHE A 53 -10.68 8.94 13.51
C PHE A 53 -9.99 9.03 12.14
N PHE A 54 -9.11 10.01 11.91
CA PHE A 54 -8.36 10.13 10.67
C PHE A 54 -7.46 8.93 10.42
N LEU A 55 -6.79 8.43 11.45
CA LEU A 55 -5.95 7.23 11.35
C LEU A 55 -6.76 6.00 10.91
N THR A 56 -7.94 5.82 11.47
CA THR A 56 -8.86 4.73 11.11
C THR A 56 -9.28 4.83 9.64
N LEU A 57 -9.63 6.04 9.17
CA LEU A 57 -9.99 6.28 7.75
C LEU A 57 -8.83 5.94 6.80
N VAL A 58 -7.61 6.32 7.15
CA VAL A 58 -6.42 6.02 6.34
C VAL A 58 -6.22 4.51 6.20
N PHE A 59 -6.36 3.73 7.29
CA PHE A 59 -6.19 2.27 7.21
C PHE A 59 -7.36 1.54 6.55
N ILE A 60 -8.57 2.06 6.64
CA ILE A 60 -9.71 1.57 5.86
C ILE A 60 -9.43 1.77 4.36
N SER A 61 -9.00 2.96 3.95
CA SER A 61 -8.64 3.26 2.56
C SER A 61 -7.49 2.37 2.06
N SER A 62 -6.47 2.13 2.91
CA SER A 62 -5.37 1.20 2.63
C SER A 62 -5.86 -0.23 2.42
N SER A 63 -6.82 -0.69 3.21
CA SER A 63 -7.40 -2.03 3.07
C SER A 63 -8.14 -2.19 1.74
N PHE A 64 -8.90 -1.18 1.31
CA PHE A 64 -9.58 -1.19 0.00
C PHE A 64 -8.57 -1.22 -1.15
N LEU A 65 -7.53 -0.38 -1.09
CA LEU A 65 -6.50 -0.33 -2.12
C LEU A 65 -5.73 -1.65 -2.23
N SER A 66 -5.40 -2.26 -1.09
CA SER A 66 -4.71 -3.55 -1.04
C SER A 66 -5.61 -4.70 -1.51
N GLY A 67 -6.90 -4.66 -1.17
CA GLY A 67 -7.89 -5.62 -1.64
C GLY A 67 -8.09 -5.55 -3.15
N TYR A 68 -8.15 -4.34 -3.71
CA TYR A 68 -8.21 -4.13 -5.15
C TYR A 68 -6.97 -4.70 -5.86
N HIS A 69 -5.77 -4.42 -5.33
CA HIS A 69 -4.52 -4.96 -5.89
C HIS A 69 -4.46 -6.49 -5.81
N ALA A 70 -4.79 -7.08 -4.66
CA ALA A 70 -4.88 -8.53 -4.53
C ALA A 70 -5.92 -9.16 -5.47
N GLY A 71 -7.02 -8.44 -5.75
CA GLY A 71 -8.03 -8.83 -6.73
C GLY A 71 -7.50 -8.84 -8.16
N ILE A 72 -6.66 -7.89 -8.56
CA ILE A 72 -5.98 -7.87 -9.86
C ILE A 72 -5.03 -9.06 -9.98
N GLU A 73 -4.21 -9.34 -8.97
CA GLU A 73 -3.28 -10.48 -8.92
C GLU A 73 -3.99 -11.84 -9.09
N ASN A 74 -5.21 -11.96 -8.56
CA ASN A 74 -6.06 -13.15 -8.69
C ASN A 74 -6.96 -13.15 -9.93
N ASN A 75 -6.79 -12.21 -10.87
CA ASN A 75 -7.61 -12.05 -12.07
C ASN A 75 -9.12 -11.81 -11.80
N ILE A 76 -9.49 -11.31 -10.63
CA ILE A 76 -10.86 -10.94 -10.29
C ILE A 76 -11.21 -9.57 -10.90
N PHE A 77 -10.24 -8.65 -10.91
CA PHE A 77 -10.37 -7.32 -11.50
C PHE A 77 -9.43 -7.14 -12.69
N SER A 78 -9.85 -6.34 -13.66
CA SER A 78 -8.98 -5.90 -14.76
C SER A 78 -7.90 -4.95 -14.24
N GLU A 79 -6.74 -4.96 -14.88
CA GLU A 79 -5.69 -4.00 -14.55
C GLU A 79 -6.15 -2.56 -14.74
N PHE A 80 -5.74 -1.70 -13.82
CA PHE A 80 -5.90 -0.27 -13.96
C PHE A 80 -5.06 0.22 -15.15
N SER A 81 -5.63 1.09 -16.00
CA SER A 81 -4.96 1.63 -17.20
C SER A 81 -3.59 2.28 -16.93
N GLY A 82 -3.32 2.63 -15.69
CA GLY A 82 -2.01 3.11 -15.26
C GLY A 82 -0.97 2.01 -14.96
N CYS A 83 -1.36 0.74 -14.88
CA CYS A 83 -0.48 -0.41 -14.65
C CYS A 83 -0.05 -1.10 -15.95
N SER A 84 -0.83 -0.97 -17.04
CA SER A 84 -0.46 -1.48 -18.34
C SER A 84 0.43 -0.47 -19.06
N ASN A 85 1.51 -0.94 -19.66
CA ASN A 85 2.35 -0.15 -20.55
C ASN A 85 1.69 -0.03 -21.95
N GLU A 86 0.41 0.40 -22.00
CA GLU A 86 -0.34 0.58 -23.25
C GLU A 86 0.01 1.89 -23.97
N ASN A 87 1.28 2.24 -24.10
CA ASN A 87 1.70 3.27 -25.06
C ASN A 87 2.98 2.87 -25.76
N ILE A 88 3.01 1.65 -26.30
CA ILE A 88 3.94 1.33 -27.38
C ILE A 88 3.29 1.80 -28.68
N ASN A 89 3.19 3.10 -28.87
CA ASN A 89 3.09 3.66 -30.20
C ASN A 89 4.46 3.51 -30.82
N LEU A 90 4.59 2.46 -31.61
CA LEU A 90 5.66 2.07 -32.49
C LEU A 90 6.21 3.25 -33.29
N ILE A 91 7.37 3.79 -32.96
CA ILE A 91 8.06 4.66 -33.93
C ILE A 91 9.57 4.44 -33.98
N ASP A 92 10.27 3.90 -32.98
CA ASP A 92 11.71 3.69 -33.17
C ASP A 92 12.29 2.53 -32.33
N LYS A 93 13.17 1.75 -32.94
CA LYS A 93 13.80 0.56 -32.35
C LYS A 93 14.69 0.88 -31.15
N THR A 94 15.23 2.08 -31.09
CA THR A 94 16.06 2.58 -29.98
C THR A 94 15.22 3.02 -28.78
N ASP A 95 14.03 3.55 -29.00
CA ASP A 95 13.10 3.94 -27.94
C ASP A 95 12.40 2.73 -27.31
N ILE A 96 12.21 1.65 -28.08
CA ILE A 96 11.70 0.38 -27.57
C ILE A 96 12.67 -0.24 -26.54
N ILE A 97 13.97 -0.22 -26.81
CA ILE A 97 14.97 -0.77 -25.87
C ILE A 97 15.06 0.05 -24.60
N LYS A 98 14.93 1.38 -24.68
CA LYS A 98 14.84 2.25 -23.50
C LYS A 98 13.55 2.04 -22.70
N SER A 99 12.42 1.93 -23.39
CA SER A 99 11.13 1.70 -22.72
C SER A 99 11.05 0.32 -22.07
N LEU A 100 11.69 -0.71 -22.62
CA LEU A 100 11.80 -2.04 -22.01
C LEU A 100 12.67 -2.03 -20.74
N ASN A 101 13.70 -1.20 -20.68
CA ASN A 101 14.53 -1.05 -19.48
C ASN A 101 13.88 -0.19 -18.39
N ASP A 102 13.01 0.75 -18.76
CA ASP A 102 12.32 1.67 -17.82
C ASP A 102 10.87 1.25 -17.52
N SER A 103 10.36 0.20 -18.18
CA SER A 103 8.99 -0.25 -17.95
C SER A 103 8.81 -0.76 -16.52
N MET A 104 7.88 -0.16 -15.78
CA MET A 104 7.44 -0.70 -14.50
C MET A 104 6.73 -2.04 -14.73
N PRO A 105 6.94 -3.04 -13.85
CA PRO A 105 6.27 -4.32 -13.98
C PRO A 105 4.75 -4.15 -13.91
N SER A 106 4.03 -5.01 -14.64
CA SER A 106 2.58 -5.10 -14.59
C SER A 106 2.11 -5.37 -13.15
N CYS A 107 0.97 -4.80 -12.76
CA CYS A 107 0.38 -5.05 -11.44
C CYS A 107 -0.16 -6.49 -11.28
N LYS A 108 -0.25 -7.21 -12.38
CA LYS A 108 -0.67 -8.62 -12.44
C LYS A 108 0.48 -9.59 -12.19
N GLU A 109 1.72 -9.18 -12.50
CA GLU A 109 2.89 -10.02 -12.29
C GLU A 109 3.33 -9.96 -10.83
N ILE A 110 3.22 -11.11 -10.15
CA ILE A 110 3.66 -11.24 -8.76
C ILE A 110 5.16 -11.50 -8.77
N ASN A 111 5.95 -10.46 -8.64
CA ASN A 111 7.42 -10.54 -8.66
C ASN A 111 8.00 -11.20 -7.40
N PHE A 112 7.29 -11.15 -6.28
CA PHE A 112 7.77 -11.68 -5.02
C PHE A 112 6.65 -12.24 -4.14
N ARG A 113 6.83 -13.47 -3.65
CA ARG A 113 5.91 -14.14 -2.72
C ARG A 113 6.63 -14.50 -1.43
N ILE A 114 6.03 -14.18 -0.30
CA ILE A 114 6.51 -14.58 1.03
C ILE A 114 5.56 -15.66 1.54
N PHE A 115 6.07 -16.85 1.82
CA PHE A 115 5.27 -18.01 2.25
C PHE A 115 4.06 -18.32 1.35
N GLY A 116 4.18 -18.04 0.03
CA GLY A 116 3.09 -18.28 -0.93
C GLY A 116 2.09 -17.13 -1.07
N PHE A 117 2.12 -16.13 -0.19
CA PHE A 117 1.27 -14.93 -0.27
C PHE A 117 2.00 -13.80 -1.00
N SER A 118 1.24 -13.04 -1.81
CA SER A 118 1.76 -11.82 -2.43
C SER A 118 1.92 -10.71 -1.39
N LEU A 119 2.79 -9.74 -1.67
CA LEU A 119 2.98 -8.57 -0.82
C LEU A 119 1.68 -7.77 -0.66
N ALA A 120 0.83 -7.71 -1.71
CA ALA A 120 -0.47 -7.06 -1.65
C ALA A 120 -1.43 -7.76 -0.67
N THR A 121 -1.46 -9.09 -0.67
CA THR A 121 -2.27 -9.88 0.26
C THR A 121 -1.81 -9.70 1.71
N ILE A 122 -0.50 -9.70 1.96
CA ILE A 122 0.07 -9.46 3.29
C ILE A 122 -0.31 -8.05 3.77
N ASN A 123 -0.18 -7.04 2.89
CA ASN A 123 -0.57 -5.66 3.18
C ASN A 123 -2.06 -5.53 3.52
N LEU A 124 -2.93 -6.26 2.80
CA LEU A 124 -4.36 -6.31 3.08
C LEU A 124 -4.64 -6.79 4.51
N PHE A 125 -4.05 -7.91 4.92
CA PHE A 125 -4.22 -8.45 6.28
C PHE A 125 -3.73 -7.48 7.34
N ILE A 126 -2.54 -6.90 7.17
CA ILE A 126 -1.96 -5.94 8.12
C ILE A 126 -2.85 -4.70 8.23
N SER A 127 -3.32 -4.15 7.11
CA SER A 127 -4.18 -2.96 7.09
C SER A 127 -5.53 -3.21 7.76
N ILE A 128 -6.14 -4.38 7.57
CA ILE A 128 -7.38 -4.78 8.25
C ILE A 128 -7.16 -4.87 9.75
N LEU A 129 -6.10 -5.55 10.21
CA LEU A 129 -5.81 -5.69 11.64
C LEU A 129 -5.59 -4.33 12.32
N ILE A 130 -4.83 -3.44 11.66
CA ILE A 130 -4.59 -2.09 12.20
C ILE A 130 -5.88 -1.28 12.20
N SER A 131 -6.70 -1.37 11.15
CA SER A 131 -8.00 -0.69 11.06
C SER A 131 -8.93 -1.11 12.20
N LEU A 132 -9.07 -2.41 12.46
CA LEU A 132 -9.87 -2.92 13.56
C LEU A 132 -9.34 -2.48 14.93
N TYR A 133 -8.02 -2.48 15.10
CA TYR A 133 -7.38 -2.03 16.33
C TYR A 133 -7.61 -0.53 16.59
N THR A 134 -7.41 0.31 15.57
CA THR A 134 -7.63 1.76 15.70
C THR A 134 -9.10 2.10 15.90
N LEU A 135 -10.01 1.36 15.28
CA LEU A 135 -11.46 1.49 15.49
C LEU A 135 -11.83 1.15 16.94
N LYS A 136 -11.28 0.07 17.50
CA LYS A 136 -11.49 -0.30 18.90
C LYS A 136 -11.00 0.80 19.85
N LEU A 137 -9.82 1.37 19.58
CA LEU A 137 -9.29 2.49 20.36
C LEU A 137 -10.21 3.72 20.28
N LEU A 138 -10.70 4.04 19.09
CA LEU A 138 -11.61 5.16 18.86
C LEU A 138 -12.90 5.01 19.67
N ILE A 139 -13.50 3.82 19.67
CA ILE A 139 -14.73 3.53 20.45
C ILE A 139 -14.44 3.64 21.94
N ASN A 140 -13.33 3.10 22.41
CA ASN A 140 -12.97 3.17 23.85
C ASN A 140 -12.73 4.61 24.31
N GLU A 141 -12.01 5.43 23.54
CA GLU A 141 -11.79 6.84 23.88
C GLU A 141 -13.10 7.64 23.83
N LYS A 142 -13.99 7.36 22.89
CA LYS A 142 -15.32 7.97 22.83
C LYS A 142 -16.16 7.65 24.07
N ASN A 143 -16.16 6.39 24.52
CA ASN A 143 -16.90 5.97 25.72
C ASN A 143 -16.30 6.54 27.00
N ARG A 144 -15.00 6.84 27.02
CA ARG A 144 -14.34 7.47 28.16
C ARG A 144 -14.59 8.98 28.25
N SER A 145 -14.90 9.59 27.12
CA SER A 145 -15.16 11.03 27.00
C SER A 145 -16.61 11.42 27.31
N ASN A 146 -17.54 10.45 27.33
CA ASN A 146 -18.94 10.62 27.74
C ASN A 146 -19.10 10.31 29.24
#